data_777485c1c9acb0ef547f20a2caa0a395
#
_entry.id   777485c1c9acb0ef547f20a2caa0a395
#
_cell.length_a   1.000
_cell.length_b   1.000
_cell.length_c   1.000
_cell.angle_alpha   90.00
_cell.angle_beta   90.00
_cell.angle_gamma   90.00
#
_symmetry.space_group_name_H-M   'P 1'
#
loop_
_entity.id
_entity.type
_entity.pdbx_description
1 polymer ?
#
loop_
_entity_poly.entity_id
_entity_poly.type
_entity_poly.pdbx_seq_one_letter_code
_entity_poly.pdbx_strand_id
1 'polypeptide(L)'
;MSEPLEFVLISRLREVIADEAASERELRDVREQAEGWERVLQGQILASERRLRRLNGDPTSPLAEIANELRHVDAVRAELVELRSLVEDLDGRSRELRTAWLLRQAESSGT
;
A
#
# COMPACT_ATOMS: atom_id res chain seq x y z
N MET A 1 -17.79 -7.23 14.41
CA MET A 1 -17.16 -7.49 13.11
C MET A 1 -15.75 -6.95 13.11
N SER A 2 -14.80 -7.75 12.74
CA SER A 2 -13.43 -7.27 12.55
C SER A 2 -13.32 -6.57 11.18
N GLU A 3 -12.74 -5.39 11.16
CA GLU A 3 -12.47 -4.67 9.92
C GLU A 3 -11.48 -5.45 9.06
N PRO A 4 -11.58 -5.35 7.71
CA PRO A 4 -10.59 -5.95 6.83
C PRO A 4 -9.17 -5.46 7.17
N LEU A 5 -8.19 -6.35 7.07
CA LEU A 5 -6.80 -6.03 7.40
C LEU A 5 -6.27 -4.86 6.57
N GLU A 6 -6.61 -4.80 5.29
CA GLU A 6 -6.24 -3.71 4.39
C GLU A 6 -6.77 -2.36 4.87
N PHE A 7 -8.00 -2.32 5.38
CA PHE A 7 -8.60 -1.09 5.89
C PHE A 7 -7.85 -0.58 7.12
N VAL A 8 -7.51 -1.49 8.02
CA VAL A 8 -6.74 -1.16 9.24
C VAL A 8 -5.37 -0.61 8.87
N LEU A 9 -4.68 -1.24 7.91
CA LEU A 9 -3.37 -0.79 7.45
C LEU A 9 -3.43 0.59 6.79
N ILE A 10 -4.37 0.80 5.89
CA ILE A 10 -4.54 2.09 5.20
C ILE A 10 -4.87 3.21 6.20
N SER A 11 -5.75 2.94 7.16
CA SER A 11 -6.08 3.90 8.23
C SER A 11 -4.85 4.24 9.06
N ARG A 12 -4.05 3.24 9.41
CA ARG A 12 -2.82 3.44 10.17
C ARG A 12 -1.78 4.25 9.40
N LEU A 13 -1.64 3.98 8.08
CA LEU A 13 -0.75 4.77 7.22
C LEU A 13 -1.14 6.24 7.23
N ARG A 14 -2.42 6.53 7.04
CA ARG A 14 -2.92 7.91 7.04
C ARG A 14 -2.69 8.60 8.39
N GLU A 15 -2.94 7.91 9.49
CA GLU A 15 -2.70 8.44 10.83
C GLU A 15 -1.23 8.76 11.06
N VAL A 16 -0.34 7.85 10.69
CA VAL A 16 1.11 8.03 10.87
C VAL A 16 1.64 9.15 9.99
N ILE A 17 1.19 9.24 8.74
CA ILE A 17 1.58 10.32 7.81
C ILE A 17 1.16 11.69 8.35
N ALA A 18 -0.04 11.79 8.92
CA ALA A 18 -0.59 13.02 9.47
C ALA A 18 0.00 13.40 10.83
N ASP A 19 0.61 12.46 11.53
CA ASP A 19 1.15 12.67 12.88
C ASP A 19 2.53 13.31 12.81
N GLU A 20 2.61 14.58 13.17
CA GLU A 20 3.88 15.33 13.23
C GLU A 20 4.84 14.78 14.28
N ALA A 21 4.32 14.08 15.30
CA ALA A 21 5.12 13.47 16.35
C ALA A 21 5.61 12.07 16.03
N ALA A 22 5.23 11.51 14.88
CA ALA A 22 5.64 10.15 14.49
C ALA A 22 7.16 10.03 14.39
N SER A 23 7.70 8.99 15.00
CA SER A 23 9.14 8.72 14.96
C SER A 23 9.54 8.06 13.64
N GLU A 24 10.83 8.15 13.29
CA GLU A 24 11.41 7.42 12.15
C GLU A 24 11.14 5.92 12.25
N ARG A 25 11.18 5.37 13.46
CA ARG A 25 10.92 3.95 13.70
C ARG A 25 9.48 3.58 13.35
N GLU A 26 8.51 4.40 13.77
CA GLU A 26 7.10 4.18 13.43
C GLU A 26 6.87 4.23 11.92
N LEU A 27 7.48 5.21 11.26
CA LEU A 27 7.40 5.34 9.80
C LEU A 27 7.99 4.11 9.09
N ARG A 28 9.13 3.63 9.57
CA ARG A 28 9.78 2.43 9.02
C ARG A 28 8.93 1.17 9.21
N ASP A 29 8.38 0.97 10.41
CA ASP A 29 7.55 -0.18 10.72
C ASP A 29 6.30 -0.23 9.84
N VAL A 30 5.64 0.91 9.68
CA VAL A 30 4.45 1.02 8.83
C VAL A 30 4.80 0.80 7.37
N ARG A 31 5.97 1.30 6.92
CA ARG A 31 6.45 1.09 5.55
C ARG A 31 6.70 -0.39 5.25
N GLU A 32 7.30 -1.11 6.20
CA GLU A 32 7.53 -2.56 6.06
C GLU A 32 6.21 -3.33 5.94
N GLN A 33 5.22 -2.95 6.74
CA GLN A 33 3.88 -3.54 6.67
C GLN A 33 3.24 -3.25 5.31
N ALA A 34 3.38 -2.04 4.80
CA ALA A 34 2.87 -1.64 3.49
C ALA A 34 3.53 -2.43 2.36
N GLU A 35 4.84 -2.64 2.40
CA GLU A 35 5.56 -3.44 1.42
C GLU A 35 5.08 -4.89 1.40
N GLY A 36 4.86 -5.47 2.58
CA GLY A 36 4.30 -6.82 2.69
C GLY A 36 2.92 -6.92 2.07
N TRP A 37 2.06 -5.95 2.34
CA TRP A 37 0.72 -5.90 1.77
C TRP A 37 0.73 -5.68 0.25
N GLU A 38 1.63 -4.84 -0.25
CA GLU A 38 1.82 -4.64 -1.69
C GLU A 38 2.12 -5.97 -2.40
N ARG A 39 2.98 -6.80 -1.82
CA ARG A 39 3.28 -8.13 -2.37
C ARG A 39 2.06 -9.03 -2.38
N VAL A 40 1.23 -8.99 -1.35
CA VAL A 40 -0.02 -9.75 -1.30
C VAL A 40 -0.97 -9.32 -2.41
N LEU A 41 -1.15 -8.02 -2.61
CA LEU A 41 -2.01 -7.48 -3.67
C LEU A 41 -1.51 -7.85 -5.06
N GLN A 42 -0.21 -7.76 -5.30
CA GLN A 42 0.40 -8.18 -6.56
C GLN A 42 0.16 -9.67 -6.84
N GLY A 43 0.30 -10.50 -5.80
CA GLY A 43 0.01 -11.93 -5.90
C GLY A 43 -1.45 -12.21 -6.25
N GLN A 44 -2.37 -11.47 -5.67
CA GLN A 44 -3.80 -11.57 -5.96
C GLN A 44 -4.11 -11.18 -7.42
N ILE A 45 -3.48 -10.12 -7.92
CA ILE A 45 -3.63 -9.70 -9.32
C ILE A 45 -3.16 -10.81 -10.26
N LEU A 46 -1.99 -11.38 -10.03
CA LEU A 46 -1.45 -12.48 -10.85
C LEU A 46 -2.37 -13.71 -10.83
N ALA A 47 -2.91 -14.06 -9.66
CA ALA A 47 -3.84 -15.18 -9.53
C ALA A 47 -5.14 -14.93 -10.31
N SER A 48 -5.68 -13.71 -10.23
CA SER A 48 -6.87 -13.31 -10.98
C SER A 48 -6.64 -13.32 -12.48
N GLU A 49 -5.49 -12.85 -12.94
CA GLU A 49 -5.14 -12.86 -14.37
C GLU A 49 -5.04 -14.29 -14.91
N ARG A 50 -4.49 -15.22 -14.13
CA ARG A 50 -4.45 -16.64 -14.48
C ARG A 50 -5.85 -17.22 -14.57
N ARG A 51 -6.73 -16.88 -13.64
CA ARG A 51 -8.13 -17.32 -13.64
C ARG A 51 -8.87 -16.80 -14.87
N LEU A 52 -8.69 -15.53 -15.19
CA LEU A 52 -9.28 -14.92 -16.38
C LEU A 52 -8.83 -15.60 -17.67
N ARG A 53 -7.55 -15.94 -17.77
CA ARG A 53 -7.05 -16.67 -18.95
C ARG A 53 -7.71 -18.03 -19.09
N ARG A 54 -7.89 -18.76 -17.98
CA ARG A 54 -8.57 -20.06 -18.00
C ARG A 54 -10.03 -19.92 -18.38
N LEU A 55 -10.73 -18.93 -17.81
CA LEU A 55 -12.14 -18.68 -18.11
C LEU A 55 -12.35 -18.26 -19.57
N ASN A 56 -11.49 -17.41 -20.09
CA ASN A 56 -11.56 -16.95 -21.48
C ASN A 56 -11.20 -18.07 -22.48
N GLY A 57 -10.39 -19.03 -22.07
CA GLY A 57 -10.02 -20.19 -22.90
C GLY A 57 -11.07 -21.29 -22.95
N ASP A 58 -12.07 -21.24 -22.07
CA ASP A 58 -13.14 -22.25 -22.00
C ASP A 58 -14.47 -21.64 -22.48
N PRO A 59 -14.98 -22.08 -23.66
CA PRO A 59 -16.21 -21.53 -24.21
C PRO A 59 -17.45 -21.82 -23.36
N THR A 60 -17.35 -22.73 -22.39
CA THR A 60 -18.45 -23.04 -21.46
C THR A 60 -18.46 -22.18 -20.20
N SER A 61 -17.47 -21.31 -20.02
CA SER A 61 -17.38 -20.46 -18.86
C SER A 61 -18.55 -19.49 -18.79
N PRO A 62 -19.24 -19.38 -17.62
CA PRO A 62 -20.31 -18.39 -17.46
C PRO A 62 -19.78 -16.96 -17.56
N LEU A 63 -20.47 -16.11 -18.31
CA LEU A 63 -20.11 -14.70 -18.44
C LEU A 63 -20.13 -13.98 -17.08
N ALA A 64 -20.99 -14.41 -16.18
CA ALA A 64 -21.07 -13.83 -14.82
C ALA A 64 -19.77 -14.07 -14.03
N GLU A 65 -19.15 -15.24 -14.18
CA GLU A 65 -17.87 -15.54 -13.52
C GLU A 65 -16.75 -14.66 -14.07
N ILE A 66 -16.70 -14.48 -15.38
CA ILE A 66 -15.71 -13.62 -16.03
C ILE A 66 -15.88 -12.18 -15.55
N ALA A 67 -17.12 -11.69 -15.54
CA ALA A 67 -17.42 -10.34 -15.08
C ALA A 67 -17.06 -10.12 -13.60
N ASN A 68 -17.34 -11.09 -12.75
CA ASN A 68 -16.98 -11.03 -11.33
C ASN A 68 -15.47 -10.98 -11.12
N GLU A 69 -14.73 -11.80 -11.87
CA GLU A 69 -13.26 -11.82 -11.78
C GLU A 69 -12.64 -10.52 -12.29
N LEU A 70 -13.20 -9.94 -13.36
CA LEU A 70 -12.78 -8.62 -13.85
C LEU A 70 -12.98 -7.53 -12.80
N ARG A 71 -14.15 -7.52 -12.15
CA ARG A 71 -14.43 -6.56 -11.07
C ARG A 71 -13.49 -6.74 -9.90
N HIS A 72 -13.18 -7.99 -9.56
CA HIS A 72 -12.25 -8.30 -8.47
C HIS A 72 -10.85 -7.78 -8.77
N VAL A 73 -10.31 -8.06 -9.95
CA VAL A 73 -8.96 -7.61 -10.31
C VAL A 73 -8.88 -6.07 -10.39
N ASP A 74 -9.95 -5.42 -10.88
CA ASP A 74 -9.99 -3.95 -10.92
C ASP A 74 -10.00 -3.35 -9.52
N ALA A 75 -10.74 -3.94 -8.59
CA ALA A 75 -10.78 -3.51 -7.19
C ALA A 75 -9.40 -3.67 -6.51
N VAL A 76 -8.72 -4.79 -6.76
CA VAL A 76 -7.38 -5.04 -6.20
C VAL A 76 -6.35 -4.06 -6.77
N ARG A 77 -6.43 -3.76 -8.07
CA ARG A 77 -5.55 -2.78 -8.71
C ARG A 77 -5.75 -1.38 -8.14
N ALA A 78 -6.99 -0.98 -7.90
CA ALA A 78 -7.31 0.31 -7.29
C ALA A 78 -6.73 0.41 -5.87
N GLU A 79 -6.84 -0.66 -5.10
CA GLU A 79 -6.26 -0.78 -3.76
C GLU A 79 -4.73 -0.64 -3.79
N LEU A 80 -4.09 -1.29 -4.75
CA LEU A 80 -2.63 -1.21 -4.92
C LEU A 80 -2.18 0.21 -5.27
N VAL A 81 -2.91 0.91 -6.14
CA VAL A 81 -2.63 2.30 -6.49
C VAL A 81 -2.73 3.20 -5.26
N GLU A 82 -3.78 3.03 -4.45
CA GLU A 82 -3.95 3.79 -3.21
C GLU A 82 -2.80 3.52 -2.23
N LEU A 83 -2.45 2.25 -2.05
CA LEU A 83 -1.35 1.87 -1.16
C LEU A 83 -0.02 2.47 -1.60
N ARG A 84 0.29 2.43 -2.89
CA ARG A 84 1.53 3.02 -3.44
C ARG A 84 1.58 4.53 -3.25
N SER A 85 0.45 5.21 -3.41
CA SER A 85 0.36 6.65 -3.16
C SER A 85 0.65 6.98 -1.71
N LEU A 86 0.11 6.20 -0.77
CA LEU A 86 0.37 6.38 0.66
C LEU A 86 1.83 6.08 1.03
N VAL A 87 2.44 5.09 0.39
CA VAL A 87 3.88 4.79 0.59
C VAL A 87 4.74 5.96 0.11
N GLU A 88 4.40 6.58 -1.02
CA GLU A 88 5.10 7.78 -1.50
C GLU A 88 5.00 8.93 -0.50
N ASP A 89 3.82 9.16 0.06
CA ASP A 89 3.61 10.18 1.10
C ASP A 89 4.42 9.87 2.35
N LEU A 90 4.45 8.60 2.75
CA LEU A 90 5.23 8.12 3.89
C LEU A 90 6.73 8.35 3.67
N ASP A 91 7.25 8.05 2.48
CA ASP A 91 8.64 8.28 2.12
C ASP A 91 8.98 9.77 2.13
N GLY A 92 8.05 10.61 1.67
CA GLY A 92 8.17 12.06 1.76
C GLY A 92 8.29 12.53 3.20
N ARG A 93 7.47 12.00 4.08
CA ARG A 93 7.50 12.31 5.52
C ARG A 93 8.83 11.88 6.15
N SER A 94 9.32 10.69 5.80
CA SER A 94 10.63 10.20 6.27
C SER A 94 11.78 11.11 5.83
N ARG A 95 11.74 11.59 4.60
CA ARG A 95 12.75 12.53 4.08
C ARG A 95 12.70 13.88 4.83
N GLU A 96 11.51 14.39 5.12
CA GLU A 96 11.33 15.62 5.89
C GLU A 96 11.95 15.51 7.28
N LEU A 97 11.69 14.42 7.98
CA LEU A 97 12.27 14.17 9.32
C LEU A 97 13.78 14.09 9.28
N ARG A 98 14.33 13.41 8.29
CA ARG A 98 15.78 13.27 8.12
C ARG A 98 16.42 14.62 7.81
N THR A 99 15.81 15.41 6.95
CA THR A 99 16.28 16.76 6.63
C THR A 99 16.24 17.67 7.87
N ALA A 100 15.18 17.64 8.64
CA ALA A 100 15.05 18.40 9.86
C ALA A 100 16.11 18.01 10.89
N TRP A 101 16.41 16.72 11.00
CA TRP A 101 17.45 16.23 11.89
C TRP A 101 18.84 16.72 11.46
N LEU A 102 19.15 16.63 10.16
CA LEU A 102 20.42 17.11 9.61
C LEU A 102 20.61 18.61 9.82
N LEU A 103 19.57 19.40 9.62
CA LEU A 103 19.61 20.85 9.84
C LEU A 103 19.88 21.19 11.32
N ARG A 104 19.27 20.47 12.24
CA ARG A 104 19.53 20.65 13.68
C ARG A 104 20.97 20.28 14.04
N GLN A 105 21.51 19.23 13.44
CA GLN A 105 22.91 18.84 13.63
C GLN A 105 23.88 19.91 13.11
N ALA A 106 23.59 20.47 11.93
CA ALA A 106 24.38 21.54 11.35
C ALA A 106 24.38 22.81 12.22
N GLU A 107 23.21 23.18 12.76
CA GLU A 107 23.08 24.33 13.68
C GLU A 107 23.88 24.09 14.97
N SER A 108 23.85 22.89 15.54
CA SER A 108 24.60 22.54 16.74
C SER A 108 26.11 22.56 16.52
N SER A 109 26.59 22.19 15.35
CA SER A 109 28.01 22.18 15.05
C SER A 109 28.53 23.52 14.53
N GLY A 110 27.66 24.45 14.18
CA GLY A 110 28.00 25.80 13.72
C GLY A 110 28.31 26.80 14.83
N THR A 111 28.14 26.41 16.07
CA THR A 111 28.45 27.23 17.25
C THR A 111 29.72 26.77 17.91
#